data_8d0ae8d772fc09b9248abe70764e4cea
#
_entry.id   8d0ae8d772fc09b9248abe70764e4cea
#
_cell.length_a   1.000
_cell.length_b   1.000
_cell.length_c   1.000
_cell.angle_alpha   90.00
_cell.angle_beta   90.00
_cell.angle_gamma   90.00
#
_symmetry.space_group_name_H-M   'P 1'
#
loop_
_entity.id
_entity.type
_entity.pdbx_description
1 polymer ?
#
loop_
_entity_poly.entity_id
_entity_poly.type
_entity_poly.pdbx_seq_one_letter_code
_entity_poly.pdbx_strand_id
1 'polypeptide(L)'
;MARILIVEDEEKIARFVTLELEHEGYQVEHAADGRTAVDLALERDYDLILLDVLLPQLNGMEVLRRVRTHKDVPVIMVTARDAVMDKVAGLDAGADDYLTKPFAIEELFARIRVALKRAEAVRAASGAVGTGAGAGATGAGTAATSPAGDSAKTSASPSPATLAVGSVALDPDRREVTVGGSPIVLTAREFDVLALLMAHAGTVLTRERIAHEALGYEYVGDTNNVDVHIAHLRAKIEDAGGARIIQTVRGVGYVCRA
;
A
#
# COMPACT_ATOMS: atom_id res chain seq x y z
N MET A 1 6.97 6.36 -20.38
CA MET A 1 5.92 7.33 -20.05
C MET A 1 4.91 6.59 -19.18
N ALA A 2 4.62 7.07 -17.99
CA ALA A 2 3.64 6.42 -17.12
C ALA A 2 2.22 6.71 -17.64
N ARG A 3 1.35 5.70 -17.53
CA ARG A 3 -0.04 5.76 -17.99
C ARG A 3 -0.97 5.86 -16.79
N ILE A 4 -1.80 6.90 -16.75
CA ILE A 4 -2.68 7.23 -15.65
C ILE A 4 -4.14 7.14 -16.12
N LEU A 5 -4.98 6.43 -15.35
CA LEU A 5 -6.42 6.45 -15.51
C LEU A 5 -7.01 7.48 -14.54
N ILE A 6 -7.75 8.45 -15.07
CA ILE A 6 -8.55 9.39 -14.26
C ILE A 6 -10.00 8.91 -14.26
N VAL A 7 -10.58 8.77 -13.08
CA VAL A 7 -11.98 8.42 -12.91
C VAL A 7 -12.67 9.56 -12.15
N GLU A 8 -13.40 10.38 -12.88
CA GLU A 8 -14.01 11.62 -12.39
C GLU A 8 -15.25 11.94 -13.24
N ASP A 9 -16.39 12.16 -12.63
CA ASP A 9 -17.63 12.47 -13.35
C ASP A 9 -17.82 13.96 -13.65
N GLU A 10 -17.13 14.84 -12.92
CA GLU A 10 -17.13 16.26 -13.20
C GLU A 10 -16.19 16.62 -14.36
N GLU A 11 -16.76 16.83 -15.57
CA GLU A 11 -16.00 17.06 -16.80
C GLU A 11 -14.96 18.18 -16.69
N LYS A 12 -15.25 19.24 -15.92
CA LYS A 12 -14.34 20.38 -15.75
C LYS A 12 -13.08 19.98 -14.96
N ILE A 13 -13.25 19.21 -13.89
CA ILE A 13 -12.15 18.70 -13.07
C ILE A 13 -11.34 17.68 -13.88
N ALA A 14 -12.02 16.72 -14.51
CA ALA A 14 -11.38 15.71 -15.34
C ALA A 14 -10.53 16.33 -16.45
N ARG A 15 -11.09 17.30 -17.18
CA ARG A 15 -10.37 18.01 -18.25
C ARG A 15 -9.17 18.80 -17.73
N PHE A 16 -9.34 19.52 -16.63
CA PHE A 16 -8.25 20.30 -16.02
C PHE A 16 -7.09 19.37 -15.63
N VAL A 17 -7.40 18.31 -14.85
CA VAL A 17 -6.38 17.36 -14.39
C VAL A 17 -5.72 16.63 -15.57
N THR A 18 -6.49 16.26 -16.61
CA THR A 18 -5.94 15.64 -17.81
C THR A 18 -4.91 16.54 -18.50
N LEU A 19 -5.25 17.80 -18.76
CA LEU A 19 -4.35 18.74 -19.42
C LEU A 19 -3.05 18.97 -18.63
N GLU A 20 -3.16 19.10 -17.31
CA GLU A 20 -2.00 19.29 -16.45
C GLU A 20 -1.09 18.05 -16.40
N LEU A 21 -1.66 16.85 -16.34
CA LEU A 21 -0.90 15.60 -16.37
C LEU A 21 -0.25 15.35 -17.75
N GLU A 22 -0.94 15.65 -18.84
CA GLU A 22 -0.37 15.56 -20.19
C GLU A 22 0.78 16.54 -20.38
N HIS A 23 0.67 17.76 -19.81
CA HIS A 23 1.75 18.75 -19.79
C HIS A 23 3.00 18.25 -19.05
N GLU A 24 2.81 17.53 -17.93
CA GLU A 24 3.89 16.86 -17.18
C GLU A 24 4.43 15.59 -17.88
N GLY A 25 3.89 15.24 -19.06
CA GLY A 25 4.36 14.13 -19.87
C GLY A 25 3.79 12.76 -19.52
N TYR A 26 2.68 12.69 -18.79
CA TYR A 26 1.94 11.44 -18.56
C TYR A 26 1.01 11.12 -19.73
N GLN A 27 0.74 9.84 -19.95
CA GLN A 27 -0.35 9.40 -20.81
C GLN A 27 -1.60 9.26 -19.97
N VAL A 28 -2.68 9.95 -20.38
CA VAL A 28 -3.90 10.00 -19.59
C VAL A 28 -5.06 9.36 -20.34
N GLU A 29 -5.86 8.60 -19.63
CA GLU A 29 -7.15 8.10 -20.08
C GLU A 29 -8.22 8.46 -19.05
N HIS A 30 -9.42 8.77 -19.48
CA HIS A 30 -10.51 9.23 -18.64
C HIS A 30 -11.72 8.32 -18.70
N ALA A 31 -12.30 8.05 -17.53
CA ALA A 31 -13.59 7.41 -17.34
C ALA A 31 -14.51 8.32 -16.53
N ALA A 32 -15.73 8.53 -17.00
CA ALA A 32 -16.70 9.42 -16.34
C ALA A 32 -17.64 8.68 -15.35
N ASP A 33 -17.51 7.38 -15.20
CA ASP A 33 -18.30 6.56 -14.31
C ASP A 33 -17.54 5.33 -13.82
N GLY A 34 -18.00 4.77 -12.69
CA GLY A 34 -17.30 3.67 -12.05
C GLY A 34 -17.36 2.34 -12.82
N ARG A 35 -18.36 2.11 -13.69
CA ARG A 35 -18.44 0.88 -14.48
C ARG A 35 -17.39 0.90 -15.59
N THR A 36 -17.37 1.97 -16.37
CA THR A 36 -16.34 2.21 -17.40
C THR A 36 -14.94 2.15 -16.79
N ALA A 37 -14.76 2.70 -15.58
CA ALA A 37 -13.48 2.65 -14.88
C ALA A 37 -13.02 1.22 -14.57
N VAL A 38 -13.91 0.33 -14.11
CA VAL A 38 -13.58 -1.07 -13.84
C VAL A 38 -13.19 -1.77 -15.16
N ASP A 39 -13.99 -1.60 -16.22
CA ASP A 39 -13.73 -2.23 -17.52
C ASP A 39 -12.36 -1.82 -18.06
N LEU A 40 -12.05 -0.51 -18.09
CA LEU A 40 -10.75 0.00 -18.51
C LEU A 40 -9.60 -0.50 -17.63
N ALA A 41 -9.77 -0.45 -16.30
CA ALA A 41 -8.74 -0.88 -15.38
C ALA A 41 -8.42 -2.39 -15.49
N LEU A 42 -9.38 -3.22 -15.87
CA LEU A 42 -9.17 -4.66 -16.06
C LEU A 42 -8.61 -5.00 -17.45
N GLU A 43 -9.08 -4.29 -18.49
CA GLU A 43 -8.64 -4.54 -19.87
C GLU A 43 -7.24 -4.00 -20.18
N ARG A 44 -6.81 -2.92 -19.53
CA ARG A 44 -5.58 -2.19 -19.84
C ARG A 44 -4.69 -2.05 -18.62
N ASP A 45 -3.38 -1.90 -18.87
CA ASP A 45 -2.42 -1.67 -17.80
C ASP A 45 -2.19 -0.17 -17.61
N TYR A 46 -2.32 0.26 -16.36
CA TYR A 46 -2.04 1.60 -15.89
C TYR A 46 -0.95 1.55 -14.81
N ASP A 47 -0.18 2.60 -14.73
CA ASP A 47 0.83 2.76 -13.67
C ASP A 47 0.25 3.40 -12.42
N LEU A 48 -0.90 4.10 -12.56
CA LEU A 48 -1.62 4.74 -11.46
C LEU A 48 -3.08 5.00 -11.86
N ILE A 49 -3.99 4.94 -10.88
CA ILE A 49 -5.39 5.33 -11.03
C ILE A 49 -5.68 6.48 -10.06
N LEU A 50 -6.22 7.59 -10.58
CA LEU A 50 -6.86 8.65 -9.79
C LEU A 50 -8.36 8.36 -9.78
N LEU A 51 -8.94 8.19 -8.61
CA LEU A 51 -10.31 7.67 -8.49
C LEU A 51 -11.15 8.53 -7.56
N ASP A 52 -12.17 9.18 -8.10
CA ASP A 52 -13.16 9.85 -7.26
C ASP A 52 -13.98 8.83 -6.47
N VAL A 53 -14.30 9.18 -5.24
CA VAL A 53 -15.20 8.40 -4.37
C VAL A 53 -16.63 8.47 -4.86
N LEU A 54 -17.08 9.67 -5.23
CA LEU A 54 -18.46 9.94 -5.60
C LEU A 54 -18.66 9.85 -7.12
N LEU A 55 -18.91 8.65 -7.60
CA LEU A 55 -19.13 8.39 -9.04
C LEU A 55 -20.55 7.89 -9.30
N PRO A 56 -21.11 8.19 -10.47
CA PRO A 56 -22.36 7.59 -10.91
C PRO A 56 -22.21 6.10 -11.23
N GLN A 57 -23.31 5.37 -11.19
CA GLN A 57 -23.45 3.92 -11.45
C GLN A 57 -22.74 3.04 -10.43
N LEU A 58 -21.45 3.21 -10.22
CA LEU A 58 -20.66 2.44 -9.28
C LEU A 58 -19.72 3.39 -8.53
N ASN A 59 -19.86 3.49 -7.22
CA ASN A 59 -19.02 4.39 -6.42
C ASN A 59 -17.54 3.97 -6.44
N GLY A 60 -16.63 4.93 -6.21
CA GLY A 60 -15.20 4.71 -6.31
C GLY A 60 -14.66 3.64 -5.36
N MET A 61 -15.32 3.43 -4.21
CA MET A 61 -14.95 2.39 -3.26
C MET A 61 -15.16 0.99 -3.83
N GLU A 62 -16.28 0.78 -4.49
CA GLU A 62 -16.59 -0.48 -5.14
C GLU A 62 -15.71 -0.71 -6.39
N VAL A 63 -15.37 0.37 -7.12
CA VAL A 63 -14.36 0.32 -8.20
C VAL A 63 -13.02 -0.17 -7.64
N LEU A 64 -12.52 0.46 -6.59
CA LEU A 64 -11.27 0.09 -5.93
C LEU A 64 -11.27 -1.38 -5.52
N ARG A 65 -12.32 -1.83 -4.84
CA ARG A 65 -12.45 -3.21 -4.39
C ARG A 65 -12.36 -4.20 -5.56
N ARG A 66 -13.05 -3.93 -6.67
CA ARG A 66 -13.02 -4.80 -7.86
C ARG A 66 -11.65 -4.79 -8.55
N VAL A 67 -11.01 -3.64 -8.65
CA VAL A 67 -9.65 -3.54 -9.23
C VAL A 67 -8.67 -4.34 -8.39
N ARG A 68 -8.71 -4.22 -7.05
CA ARG A 68 -7.82 -4.91 -6.12
C ARG A 68 -7.93 -6.43 -6.14
N THR A 69 -9.07 -7.00 -6.54
CA THR A 69 -9.19 -8.46 -6.71
C THR A 69 -8.38 -9.01 -7.90
N HIS A 70 -7.94 -8.14 -8.82
CA HIS A 70 -7.29 -8.55 -10.07
C HIS A 70 -5.94 -7.88 -10.31
N LYS A 71 -5.73 -6.65 -9.83
CA LYS A 71 -4.53 -5.86 -10.10
C LYS A 71 -4.03 -5.10 -8.87
N ASP A 72 -2.72 -5.05 -8.73
CA ASP A 72 -2.03 -4.27 -7.69
C ASP A 72 -1.44 -2.99 -8.32
N VAL A 73 -2.32 -2.15 -8.86
CA VAL A 73 -1.97 -0.84 -9.42
C VAL A 73 -2.12 0.23 -8.34
N PRO A 74 -1.21 1.20 -8.18
CA PRO A 74 -1.38 2.31 -7.25
C PRO A 74 -2.68 3.07 -7.50
N VAL A 75 -3.47 3.31 -6.43
CA VAL A 75 -4.73 4.08 -6.49
C VAL A 75 -4.69 5.23 -5.51
N ILE A 76 -4.84 6.44 -6.03
CA ILE A 76 -5.06 7.65 -5.23
C ILE A 76 -6.55 7.98 -5.28
N MET A 77 -7.21 7.91 -4.12
CA MET A 77 -8.60 8.29 -4.01
C MET A 77 -8.73 9.81 -3.92
N VAL A 78 -9.66 10.37 -4.69
CA VAL A 78 -10.00 11.79 -4.63
C VAL A 78 -11.38 11.92 -3.98
N THR A 79 -11.55 12.79 -2.96
CA THR A 79 -12.80 12.84 -2.20
C THR A 79 -13.13 14.25 -1.73
N ALA A 80 -14.42 14.54 -1.53
CA ALA A 80 -14.84 15.79 -0.90
C ALA A 80 -14.46 15.83 0.60
N ARG A 81 -14.23 17.02 1.14
CA ARG A 81 -13.74 17.27 2.50
C ARG A 81 -14.59 16.67 3.62
N ASP A 82 -15.89 16.51 3.39
CA ASP A 82 -16.86 16.06 4.40
C ASP A 82 -16.99 14.53 4.50
N ALA A 83 -16.33 13.80 3.61
CA ALA A 83 -16.36 12.34 3.55
C ALA A 83 -15.32 11.66 4.47
N VAL A 84 -15.12 12.17 5.69
CA VAL A 84 -14.19 11.58 6.67
C VAL A 84 -14.59 10.13 7.02
N MET A 85 -15.88 9.81 7.02
CA MET A 85 -16.39 8.46 7.21
C MET A 85 -16.11 7.56 6.01
N ASP A 86 -16.08 8.11 4.80
CA ASP A 86 -15.70 7.37 3.58
C ASP A 86 -14.20 7.09 3.51
N LYS A 87 -13.37 7.93 4.14
CA LYS A 87 -11.92 7.71 4.26
C LYS A 87 -11.59 6.44 5.05
N VAL A 88 -12.33 6.15 6.12
CA VAL A 88 -12.13 4.93 6.92
C VAL A 88 -12.57 3.68 6.14
N ALA A 89 -13.74 3.73 5.48
CA ALA A 89 -14.23 2.63 4.65
C ALA A 89 -13.36 2.38 3.41
N GLY A 90 -12.74 3.44 2.85
CA GLY A 90 -11.94 3.38 1.64
C GLY A 90 -10.57 2.75 1.79
N LEU A 91 -10.05 2.83 2.93
CA LEU A 91 -8.76 2.26 3.25
C LEU A 91 -8.86 0.76 3.55
N ASP A 92 -9.98 0.30 4.11
CA ASP A 92 -10.32 -1.13 4.17
C ASP A 92 -10.40 -1.74 2.76
N ALA A 93 -10.68 -0.91 1.74
CA ALA A 93 -10.69 -1.32 0.33
C ALA A 93 -9.31 -1.32 -0.35
N GLY A 94 -8.24 -0.84 0.30
CA GLY A 94 -6.86 -0.95 -0.20
C GLY A 94 -6.38 0.21 -1.08
N ALA A 95 -6.84 1.44 -0.87
CA ALA A 95 -6.27 2.62 -1.51
C ALA A 95 -4.84 2.91 -1.02
N ASP A 96 -3.99 3.42 -1.91
CA ASP A 96 -2.61 3.77 -1.56
C ASP A 96 -2.50 5.18 -0.98
N ASP A 97 -3.37 6.10 -1.39
CA ASP A 97 -3.37 7.49 -0.93
C ASP A 97 -4.73 8.15 -1.09
N TYR A 98 -4.92 9.31 -0.44
CA TYR A 98 -6.13 10.13 -0.49
C TYR A 98 -5.79 11.59 -0.72
N LEU A 99 -6.58 12.23 -1.57
CA LEU A 99 -6.51 13.66 -1.86
C LEU A 99 -7.89 14.28 -1.65
N THR A 100 -7.98 15.36 -0.88
CA THR A 100 -9.26 16.03 -0.61
C THR A 100 -9.52 17.17 -1.55
N LYS A 101 -10.72 17.23 -2.14
CA LYS A 101 -11.19 18.39 -2.92
C LYS A 101 -11.61 19.55 -1.98
N PRO A 102 -11.26 20.81 -2.28
CA PRO A 102 -10.38 21.25 -3.37
C PRO A 102 -8.90 21.02 -3.04
N PHE A 103 -8.10 20.66 -4.03
CA PHE A 103 -6.66 20.42 -3.91
C PHE A 103 -5.84 21.35 -4.83
N ALA A 104 -4.59 21.57 -4.45
CA ALA A 104 -3.62 22.20 -5.32
C ALA A 104 -3.05 21.19 -6.32
N ILE A 105 -2.83 21.61 -7.57
CA ILE A 105 -2.32 20.69 -8.61
C ILE A 105 -0.90 20.18 -8.28
N GLU A 106 -0.10 21.01 -7.62
CA GLU A 106 1.24 20.66 -7.15
C GLU A 106 1.20 19.53 -6.11
N GLU A 107 0.17 19.51 -5.26
CA GLU A 107 -0.04 18.44 -4.28
C GLU A 107 -0.37 17.13 -5.00
N LEU A 108 -1.27 17.16 -5.99
CA LEU A 108 -1.58 15.99 -6.81
C LEU A 108 -0.31 15.44 -7.49
N PHE A 109 0.50 16.30 -8.11
CA PHE A 109 1.75 15.88 -8.76
C PHE A 109 2.74 15.26 -7.78
N ALA A 110 2.89 15.83 -6.59
CA ALA A 110 3.76 15.27 -5.57
C ALA A 110 3.33 13.85 -5.16
N ARG A 111 2.03 13.62 -4.95
CA ARG A 111 1.46 12.32 -4.61
C ARG A 111 1.63 11.31 -5.74
N ILE A 112 1.39 11.70 -6.99
CA ILE A 112 1.60 10.85 -8.17
C ILE A 112 3.05 10.41 -8.28
N ARG A 113 4.02 11.33 -8.18
CA ARG A 113 5.46 10.99 -8.23
C ARG A 113 5.85 9.99 -7.16
N VAL A 114 5.36 10.16 -5.94
CA VAL A 114 5.64 9.25 -4.83
C VAL A 114 5.02 7.87 -5.08
N ALA A 115 3.77 7.80 -5.55
CA ALA A 115 3.10 6.55 -5.85
C ALA A 115 3.80 5.76 -6.96
N LEU A 116 4.17 6.43 -8.07
CA LEU A 116 4.88 5.81 -9.18
C LEU A 116 6.27 5.31 -8.79
N LYS A 117 7.06 6.12 -8.08
CA LYS A 117 8.41 5.74 -7.62
C LYS A 117 8.39 4.48 -6.74
N ARG A 118 7.37 4.34 -5.89
CA ARG A 118 7.22 3.15 -5.04
C ARG A 118 6.82 1.92 -5.84
N ALA A 119 5.88 2.06 -6.76
CA ALA A 119 5.49 0.96 -7.63
C ALA A 119 6.68 0.42 -8.43
N GLU A 120 7.56 1.30 -8.92
CA GLU A 120 8.80 0.93 -9.58
C GLU A 120 9.75 0.19 -8.63
N ALA A 121 9.91 0.64 -7.40
CA ALA A 121 10.77 0.01 -6.40
C ALA A 121 10.29 -1.41 -6.04
N VAL A 122 8.97 -1.59 -5.88
CA VAL A 122 8.35 -2.90 -5.62
C VAL A 122 8.53 -3.85 -6.80
N ARG A 123 8.31 -3.37 -8.04
CA ARG A 123 8.53 -4.16 -9.26
C ARG A 123 9.99 -4.57 -9.42
N ALA A 124 10.95 -3.68 -9.11
CA ALA A 124 12.38 -3.97 -9.17
C ALA A 124 12.80 -5.03 -8.13
N ALA A 125 12.26 -4.95 -6.92
CA ALA A 125 12.53 -5.92 -5.86
C ALA A 125 11.95 -7.32 -6.20
N SER A 126 10.76 -7.38 -6.79
CA SER A 126 10.12 -8.63 -7.20
C SER A 126 10.79 -9.28 -8.42
N GLY A 127 11.41 -8.48 -9.32
CA GLY A 127 12.12 -8.96 -10.51
C GLY A 127 13.51 -9.56 -10.22
N ALA A 128 14.11 -9.24 -9.06
CA ALA A 128 15.44 -9.73 -8.68
C ALA A 128 15.45 -11.17 -8.18
N VAL A 129 14.29 -11.78 -7.89
CA VAL A 129 14.17 -13.14 -7.37
C VAL A 129 14.09 -14.20 -8.50
N GLY A 130 13.98 -13.78 -9.78
CA GLY A 130 13.68 -14.65 -10.92
C GLY A 130 14.86 -15.16 -11.78
N THR A 131 16.14 -14.82 -11.52
CA THR A 131 17.28 -15.24 -12.36
C THR A 131 18.39 -15.88 -11.56
N GLY A 132 18.13 -17.09 -11.06
CA GLY A 132 19.13 -17.90 -10.39
C GLY A 132 18.83 -19.39 -10.43
N ALA A 133 18.64 -19.95 -11.68
CA ALA A 133 18.68 -21.39 -11.82
C ALA A 133 19.16 -21.77 -13.22
N GLY A 134 20.34 -22.35 -13.28
CA GLY A 134 20.75 -23.13 -14.43
C GLY A 134 22.22 -23.17 -14.69
N ALA A 135 22.94 -24.13 -14.13
CA ALA A 135 23.92 -24.95 -14.83
C ALA A 135 24.46 -26.05 -13.92
N GLY A 136 24.12 -27.21 -14.15
CA GLY A 136 24.51 -28.52 -14.24
C GLY A 136 25.87 -28.98 -13.70
N ALA A 137 25.88 -30.11 -12.99
CA ALA A 137 26.89 -31.15 -13.17
C ALA A 137 26.38 -32.45 -12.54
N THR A 138 26.41 -33.46 -13.36
CA THR A 138 26.23 -34.89 -13.17
C THR A 138 27.15 -35.50 -12.10
N GLY A 139 26.67 -36.47 -11.32
CA GLY A 139 27.52 -37.36 -10.51
C GLY A 139 26.70 -38.40 -9.75
N ALA A 140 26.78 -39.63 -10.18
CA ALA A 140 26.08 -40.81 -9.69
C ALA A 140 26.61 -41.31 -8.32
N GLY A 141 25.76 -42.02 -7.56
CA GLY A 141 26.24 -42.95 -6.53
C GLY A 141 25.34 -43.26 -5.35
N THR A 142 24.53 -44.35 -5.55
CA THR A 142 24.16 -45.43 -4.62
C THR A 142 23.60 -45.17 -3.21
N ALA A 143 22.36 -45.58 -3.08
CA ALA A 143 21.71 -46.53 -2.13
C ALA A 143 21.86 -46.38 -0.61
N ALA A 144 20.73 -46.31 0.05
CA ALA A 144 20.17 -47.21 1.05
C ALA A 144 19.62 -46.59 2.35
N THR A 145 18.40 -46.97 2.65
CA THR A 145 17.71 -47.16 3.94
C THR A 145 17.12 -45.96 4.68
N SER A 146 15.77 -45.91 4.63
CA SER A 146 14.91 -45.36 5.70
C SER A 146 15.00 -46.20 6.97
N PRO A 147 14.65 -45.62 8.17
CA PRO A 147 13.24 -45.45 8.50
C PRO A 147 12.89 -44.24 9.40
N ALA A 148 11.62 -43.87 9.26
CA ALA A 148 10.65 -43.42 10.28
C ALA A 148 10.94 -42.25 11.26
N GLY A 149 10.09 -41.25 11.17
CA GLY A 149 9.47 -40.61 12.31
C GLY A 149 10.20 -39.36 12.84
N ASP A 150 9.75 -38.19 12.49
CA ASP A 150 9.23 -37.29 13.54
C ASP A 150 8.67 -36.00 12.92
N SER A 151 7.54 -35.58 13.48
CA SER A 151 6.86 -34.34 13.10
C SER A 151 7.70 -33.13 13.54
N ALA A 152 8.55 -32.63 12.68
CA ALA A 152 9.23 -31.38 12.92
C ALA A 152 8.35 -30.21 12.47
N LYS A 153 7.73 -29.54 13.44
CA LYS A 153 7.28 -28.15 13.32
C LYS A 153 8.46 -27.36 12.74
N THR A 154 8.32 -26.88 11.51
CA THR A 154 9.30 -25.99 10.91
C THR A 154 9.17 -24.63 11.61
N SER A 155 9.91 -24.46 12.69
CA SER A 155 10.20 -23.14 13.25
C SER A 155 11.17 -22.47 12.28
N ALA A 156 10.67 -21.64 11.39
CA ALA A 156 11.50 -20.75 10.59
C ALA A 156 12.28 -19.85 11.56
N SER A 157 13.59 -20.04 11.61
CA SER A 157 14.48 -19.12 12.33
C SER A 157 14.33 -17.74 11.74
N PRO A 158 14.19 -16.68 12.55
CA PRO A 158 14.09 -15.32 12.03
C PRO A 158 15.37 -14.97 11.28
N SER A 159 15.21 -14.46 10.05
CA SER A 159 16.27 -13.82 9.28
C SER A 159 16.85 -12.65 10.11
N PRO A 160 18.15 -12.29 10.01
CA PRO A 160 18.75 -11.26 10.88
C PRO A 160 18.18 -9.84 10.73
N ALA A 161 17.24 -9.62 9.80
CA ALA A 161 16.57 -8.34 9.56
C ALA A 161 15.12 -8.29 10.07
N THR A 162 14.56 -9.37 10.64
CA THR A 162 13.15 -9.41 11.08
C THR A 162 12.93 -8.53 12.30
N LEU A 163 12.03 -7.54 12.17
CA LEU A 163 11.60 -6.72 13.29
C LEU A 163 10.46 -7.44 14.03
N ALA A 164 10.47 -7.43 15.37
CA ALA A 164 9.43 -8.06 16.17
C ALA A 164 9.01 -7.17 17.34
N VAL A 165 7.69 -6.98 17.51
CA VAL A 165 7.09 -6.28 18.65
C VAL A 165 5.84 -7.03 19.09
N GLY A 166 5.84 -7.58 20.32
CA GLY A 166 4.75 -8.43 20.79
C GLY A 166 4.57 -9.67 19.92
N SER A 167 3.35 -9.89 19.43
CA SER A 167 3.03 -11.01 18.51
C SER A 167 3.24 -10.67 17.03
N VAL A 168 3.62 -9.44 16.70
CA VAL A 168 3.81 -8.97 15.31
C VAL A 168 5.26 -9.11 14.91
N ALA A 169 5.53 -9.80 13.80
CA ALA A 169 6.83 -9.90 13.18
C ALA A 169 6.76 -9.39 11.73
N LEU A 170 7.77 -8.60 11.33
CA LEU A 170 7.88 -7.97 10.02
C LEU A 170 9.23 -8.29 9.41
N ASP A 171 9.22 -8.83 8.20
CA ASP A 171 10.39 -9.07 7.38
C ASP A 171 10.47 -7.97 6.30
N PRO A 172 11.44 -7.03 6.40
CA PRO A 172 11.56 -5.94 5.44
C PRO A 172 11.95 -6.40 4.05
N ASP A 173 12.78 -7.46 3.95
CA ASP A 173 13.33 -7.94 2.68
C ASP A 173 12.26 -8.66 1.86
N ARG A 174 11.41 -9.43 2.53
CA ARG A 174 10.28 -10.14 1.91
C ARG A 174 9.00 -9.31 1.84
N ARG A 175 8.97 -8.19 2.53
CA ARG A 175 7.75 -7.37 2.74
C ARG A 175 6.59 -8.19 3.31
N GLU A 176 6.90 -9.11 4.21
CA GLU A 176 5.92 -9.99 4.86
C GLU A 176 5.69 -9.55 6.31
N VAL A 177 4.45 -9.64 6.75
CA VAL A 177 4.06 -9.38 8.14
C VAL A 177 3.25 -10.55 8.67
N THR A 178 3.58 -10.98 9.89
CA THR A 178 2.84 -12.04 10.58
C THR A 178 2.39 -11.56 11.95
N VAL A 179 1.23 -12.04 12.38
CA VAL A 179 0.69 -11.84 13.73
C VAL A 179 0.48 -13.22 14.36
N GLY A 180 1.19 -13.50 15.47
CA GLY A 180 1.15 -14.84 16.08
C GLY A 180 1.58 -15.96 15.13
N GLY A 181 2.40 -15.66 14.12
CA GLY A 181 2.84 -16.60 13.08
C GLY A 181 1.89 -16.74 11.88
N SER A 182 0.72 -16.11 11.90
CA SER A 182 -0.22 -16.07 10.78
C SER A 182 0.06 -14.85 9.88
N PRO A 183 0.19 -15.01 8.55
CA PRO A 183 0.45 -13.89 7.65
C PRO A 183 -0.77 -12.96 7.56
N ILE A 184 -0.51 -11.65 7.50
CA ILE A 184 -1.51 -10.62 7.22
C ILE A 184 -1.14 -9.82 5.97
N VAL A 185 -2.16 -9.40 5.21
CA VAL A 185 -1.95 -8.62 4.00
C VAL A 185 -2.04 -7.13 4.33
N LEU A 186 -0.94 -6.41 4.09
CA LEU A 186 -0.87 -4.97 4.21
C LEU A 186 -0.71 -4.33 2.83
N THR A 187 -1.25 -3.11 2.65
CA THR A 187 -0.90 -2.29 1.50
C THR A 187 0.56 -1.83 1.61
N ALA A 188 1.16 -1.37 0.51
CA ALA A 188 2.54 -0.88 0.52
C ALA A 188 2.75 0.24 1.55
N ARG A 189 1.78 1.15 1.69
CA ARG A 189 1.81 2.26 2.66
C ARG A 189 1.70 1.80 4.10
N GLU A 190 0.77 0.89 4.38
CA GLU A 190 0.62 0.31 5.72
C GLU A 190 1.88 -0.43 6.14
N PHE A 191 2.48 -1.18 5.21
CA PHE A 191 3.75 -1.87 5.46
C PHE A 191 4.85 -0.88 5.83
N ASP A 192 5.04 0.20 5.03
CA ASP A 192 6.09 1.19 5.25
C ASP A 192 5.90 1.94 6.58
N VAL A 193 4.66 2.29 6.93
CA VAL A 193 4.33 2.90 8.24
C VAL A 193 4.63 1.94 9.39
N LEU A 194 4.24 0.67 9.27
CA LEU A 194 4.49 -0.33 10.30
C LEU A 194 6.00 -0.60 10.45
N ALA A 195 6.72 -0.74 9.34
CA ALA A 195 8.16 -0.95 9.33
C ALA A 195 8.92 0.19 10.03
N LEU A 196 8.55 1.45 9.71
CA LEU A 196 9.12 2.63 10.37
C LEU A 196 8.84 2.63 11.88
N LEU A 197 7.61 2.36 12.29
CA LEU A 197 7.22 2.33 13.70
C LEU A 197 7.93 1.21 14.46
N MET A 198 8.06 0.02 13.87
CA MET A 198 8.73 -1.13 14.49
C MET A 198 10.25 -0.94 14.55
N ALA A 199 10.86 -0.32 13.54
CA ALA A 199 12.29 0.03 13.56
C ALA A 199 12.64 1.03 14.68
N HIS A 200 11.65 1.86 15.08
CA HIS A 200 11.80 2.83 16.18
C HIS A 200 10.96 2.43 17.40
N ALA A 201 10.83 1.14 17.68
CA ALA A 201 10.05 0.65 18.80
C ALA A 201 10.44 1.34 20.14
N GLY A 202 9.45 1.76 20.91
CA GLY A 202 9.62 2.50 22.15
C GLY A 202 9.80 4.02 21.98
N THR A 203 10.06 4.51 20.77
CA THR A 203 10.23 5.94 20.49
C THR A 203 8.94 6.53 19.91
N VAL A 204 8.57 7.73 20.38
CA VAL A 204 7.43 8.47 19.83
C VAL A 204 7.85 9.12 18.52
N LEU A 205 7.16 8.78 17.42
CA LEU A 205 7.32 9.42 16.13
C LEU A 205 6.19 10.44 15.92
N THR A 206 6.55 11.64 15.47
CA THR A 206 5.55 12.67 15.14
C THR A 206 4.82 12.30 13.85
N ARG A 207 3.63 12.86 13.64
CA ARG A 207 2.88 12.65 12.40
C ARG A 207 3.64 13.11 11.17
N GLU A 208 4.31 14.25 11.28
CA GLU A 208 5.14 14.83 10.22
C GLU A 208 6.28 13.89 9.86
N ARG A 209 6.94 13.31 10.86
CA ARG A 209 8.03 12.37 10.65
C ARG A 209 7.55 11.10 9.96
N ILE A 210 6.42 10.54 10.39
CA ILE A 210 5.83 9.36 9.75
C ILE A 210 5.40 9.70 8.31
N ALA A 211 4.77 10.85 8.08
CA ALA A 211 4.38 11.30 6.76
C ALA A 211 5.60 11.46 5.83
N HIS A 212 6.68 12.04 6.31
CA HIS A 212 7.90 12.24 5.54
C HIS A 212 8.66 10.93 5.29
N GLU A 213 8.98 10.16 6.34
CA GLU A 213 9.86 9.00 6.23
C GLU A 213 9.16 7.75 5.67
N ALA A 214 7.90 7.50 6.08
CA ALA A 214 7.15 6.33 5.61
C ALA A 214 6.28 6.62 4.39
N LEU A 215 5.66 7.80 4.30
CA LEU A 215 4.74 8.12 3.22
C LEU A 215 5.36 8.98 2.11
N GLY A 216 6.57 9.54 2.32
CA GLY A 216 7.33 10.30 1.33
C GLY A 216 6.74 11.68 1.03
N TYR A 217 5.96 12.27 1.94
CA TYR A 217 5.41 13.59 1.76
C TYR A 217 6.46 14.67 2.10
N GLU A 218 6.80 15.52 1.13
CA GLU A 218 7.66 16.70 1.36
C GLU A 218 6.89 17.88 1.94
N TYR A 219 5.56 17.88 1.82
CA TYR A 219 4.69 18.98 2.27
C TYR A 219 3.72 18.52 3.36
N VAL A 220 3.77 19.18 4.50
CA VAL A 220 3.02 18.86 5.73
C VAL A 220 1.64 19.58 5.71
N GLY A 221 0.88 19.44 4.63
CA GLY A 221 -0.46 20.05 4.55
C GLY A 221 -1.58 19.25 5.20
N ASP A 222 -1.47 17.93 5.28
CA ASP A 222 -2.55 17.06 5.76
C ASP A 222 -2.01 15.82 6.50
N THR A 223 -1.69 15.99 7.79
CA THR A 223 -1.26 14.89 8.66
C THR A 223 -2.37 13.87 8.95
N ASN A 224 -3.60 14.13 8.52
CA ASN A 224 -4.75 13.24 8.68
C ASN A 224 -4.57 11.89 7.97
N ASN A 225 -3.76 11.82 6.90
CA ASN A 225 -3.51 10.57 6.19
C ASN A 225 -2.73 9.55 7.04
N VAL A 226 -1.84 10.02 7.94
CA VAL A 226 -1.13 9.12 8.87
C VAL A 226 -2.12 8.44 9.81
N ASP A 227 -3.06 9.21 10.38
CA ASP A 227 -4.04 8.71 11.35
C ASP A 227 -4.90 7.58 10.75
N VAL A 228 -5.14 7.65 9.47
CA VAL A 228 -5.91 6.68 8.71
C VAL A 228 -5.12 5.38 8.53
N HIS A 229 -3.88 5.43 8.07
CA HIS A 229 -3.04 4.23 7.96
C HIS A 229 -2.82 3.56 9.32
N ILE A 230 -2.70 4.34 10.40
CA ILE A 230 -2.62 3.83 11.76
C ILE A 230 -3.91 3.11 12.19
N ALA A 231 -5.08 3.66 11.85
CA ALA A 231 -6.36 3.03 12.16
C ALA A 231 -6.48 1.65 11.53
N HIS A 232 -6.07 1.52 10.25
CA HIS A 232 -6.12 0.24 9.53
C HIS A 232 -5.10 -0.77 10.03
N LEU A 233 -3.87 -0.34 10.27
CA LEU A 233 -2.86 -1.21 10.86
C LEU A 233 -3.37 -1.82 12.17
N ARG A 234 -4.03 -1.01 13.00
CA ARG A 234 -4.63 -1.49 14.24
C ARG A 234 -5.72 -2.51 13.96
N ALA A 235 -6.68 -2.20 13.08
CA ALA A 235 -7.75 -3.11 12.72
C ALA A 235 -7.21 -4.45 12.21
N LYS A 236 -6.31 -4.44 11.22
CA LYS A 236 -5.72 -5.66 10.64
C LYS A 236 -4.93 -6.49 11.64
N ILE A 237 -4.19 -5.85 12.54
CA ILE A 237 -3.44 -6.55 13.60
C ILE A 237 -4.40 -7.15 14.63
N GLU A 238 -5.40 -6.38 15.07
CA GLU A 238 -6.39 -6.82 16.07
C GLU A 238 -7.29 -7.93 15.50
N ASP A 239 -7.74 -7.84 14.25
CA ASP A 239 -8.53 -8.87 13.55
C ASP A 239 -7.76 -10.19 13.39
N ALA A 240 -6.44 -10.12 13.25
CA ALA A 240 -5.55 -11.28 13.22
C ALA A 240 -5.24 -11.83 14.64
N GLY A 241 -5.87 -11.32 15.69
CA GLY A 241 -5.68 -11.72 17.08
C GLY A 241 -4.44 -11.13 17.76
N GLY A 242 -3.82 -10.11 17.16
CA GLY A 242 -2.69 -9.39 17.76
C GLY A 242 -3.12 -8.36 18.80
N ALA A 243 -2.21 -8.06 19.74
CA ALA A 243 -2.40 -6.96 20.67
C ALA A 243 -2.21 -5.61 19.98
N ARG A 244 -2.79 -4.54 20.54
CA ARG A 244 -2.60 -3.16 20.06
C ARG A 244 -1.19 -2.66 20.35
N ILE A 245 -0.25 -2.94 19.45
CA ILE A 245 1.16 -2.52 19.58
C ILE A 245 1.38 -1.05 19.20
N ILE A 246 0.49 -0.42 18.42
CA ILE A 246 0.59 0.98 18.02
C ILE A 246 -0.28 1.83 18.98
N GLN A 247 0.36 2.72 19.74
CA GLN A 247 -0.32 3.57 20.71
C GLN A 247 -0.26 5.05 20.27
N THR A 248 -1.32 5.81 20.59
CA THR A 248 -1.39 7.25 20.28
C THR A 248 -0.81 8.05 21.45
N VAL A 249 0.11 8.95 21.15
CA VAL A 249 0.57 10.00 22.07
C VAL A 249 -0.14 11.29 21.66
N ARG A 250 -1.15 11.67 22.47
CA ARG A 250 -2.02 12.81 22.16
C ARG A 250 -1.22 14.09 21.89
N GLY A 251 -1.57 14.79 20.80
CA GLY A 251 -0.93 16.03 20.40
C GLY A 251 0.48 15.87 19.80
N VAL A 252 1.05 14.65 19.76
CA VAL A 252 2.42 14.41 19.26
C VAL A 252 2.42 13.45 18.06
N GLY A 253 1.98 12.20 18.24
CA GLY A 253 2.07 11.19 17.20
C GLY A 253 1.81 9.79 17.71
N TYR A 254 2.66 8.83 17.30
CA TYR A 254 2.48 7.41 17.57
C TYR A 254 3.75 6.75 18.07
N VAL A 255 3.58 5.67 18.84
CA VAL A 255 4.67 4.83 19.32
C VAL A 255 4.30 3.35 19.17
N CYS A 256 5.26 2.53 18.72
CA CYS A 256 5.12 1.08 18.68
C CYS A 256 5.76 0.47 19.92
N ARG A 257 4.97 -0.32 20.70
CA ARG A 257 5.47 -1.07 21.86
C ARG A 257 4.52 -2.22 22.21
N ALA A 258 5.07 -3.29 22.78
CA ALA A 258 4.32 -4.43 23.28
C ALA A 258 3.52 -4.07 24.54
#